data_9e1a024d0bd04efa5f42074b2175ce55
#
_entry.id   9e1a024d0bd04efa5f42074b2175ce55
#
_cell.length_a   1.000
_cell.length_b   1.000
_cell.length_c   1.000
_cell.angle_alpha   90.00
_cell.angle_beta   90.00
_cell.angle_gamma   90.00
#
_symmetry.space_group_name_H-M   'P 1'
#
loop_
_entity.id
_entity.type
_entity.pdbx_description
1 polymer ?
#
loop_
_entity_poly.entity_id
_entity_poly.type
_entity_poly.pdbx_seq_one_letter_code
_entity_poly.pdbx_strand_id
1 'polypeptide(L)'
;MNLEGFQQLKRVVSSVPASEFDMSNWNSCACAHATRDAWFRDQGFTHCNDFRQAAAFFRISRGEAEDLFSGKRETFVTPAGAIERIDRFLKGERRKSQTEALDLHARRQAVINNILAKANRAAHKARKVATSLAALFF
;
A
#
# COMPACT_ATOMS: atom_id res chain seq x y z
N MET A 1 -15.90 10.59 -7.43
CA MET A 1 -15.54 9.21 -7.79
C MET A 1 -16.43 8.73 -8.93
N ASN A 2 -15.85 8.09 -9.95
CA ASN A 2 -16.56 7.55 -11.13
C ASN A 2 -16.98 6.10 -10.84
N LEU A 3 -18.17 5.91 -10.23
CA LEU A 3 -18.67 4.58 -9.86
C LEU A 3 -18.95 3.69 -11.07
N GLU A 4 -19.48 4.27 -12.13
CA GLU A 4 -19.77 3.55 -13.37
C GLU A 4 -18.49 3.00 -13.99
N GLY A 5 -17.43 3.83 -14.03
CA GLY A 5 -16.10 3.39 -14.46
C GLY A 5 -15.57 2.20 -13.66
N PHE A 6 -15.76 2.20 -12.34
CA PHE A 6 -15.36 1.07 -11.50
C PHE A 6 -16.20 -0.19 -11.76
N GLN A 7 -17.49 -0.06 -11.98
CA GLN A 7 -18.35 -1.21 -12.33
C GLN A 7 -17.95 -1.82 -13.67
N GLN A 8 -17.69 -0.97 -14.66
CA GLN A 8 -17.21 -1.44 -15.97
C GLN A 8 -15.81 -2.07 -15.86
N LEU A 9 -14.91 -1.49 -15.07
CA LEU A 9 -13.58 -2.06 -14.82
C LEU A 9 -13.68 -3.48 -14.26
N LYS A 10 -14.55 -3.71 -13.29
CA LYS A 10 -14.78 -5.05 -12.75
C LYS A 10 -15.28 -6.03 -13.80
N ARG A 11 -16.18 -5.62 -14.70
CA ARG A 11 -16.65 -6.45 -15.81
C ARG A 11 -15.51 -6.83 -16.75
N VAL A 12 -14.71 -5.84 -17.16
CA VAL A 12 -13.55 -6.07 -18.03
C VAL A 12 -12.57 -7.03 -17.36
N VAL A 13 -12.16 -6.75 -16.15
CA VAL A 13 -11.19 -7.58 -15.43
C VAL A 13 -11.72 -9.00 -15.19
N SER A 14 -13.02 -9.18 -14.93
CA SER A 14 -13.62 -10.51 -14.74
C SER A 14 -13.58 -11.38 -15.99
N SER A 15 -13.50 -10.77 -17.17
CA SER A 15 -13.41 -11.49 -18.45
C SER A 15 -11.98 -11.81 -18.88
N VAL A 16 -10.95 -11.30 -18.16
CA VAL A 16 -9.54 -11.53 -18.51
C VAL A 16 -9.09 -12.88 -17.97
N PRO A 17 -8.49 -13.76 -18.79
CA PRO A 17 -7.85 -14.97 -18.32
C PRO A 17 -6.72 -14.65 -17.33
N ALA A 18 -6.57 -15.47 -16.28
CA ALA A 18 -5.52 -15.26 -15.29
C ALA A 18 -4.10 -15.27 -15.87
N SER A 19 -3.88 -16.01 -16.96
CA SER A 19 -2.61 -16.05 -17.69
C SER A 19 -2.26 -14.76 -18.43
N GLU A 20 -3.24 -13.89 -18.68
CA GLU A 20 -3.09 -12.62 -19.41
C GLU A 20 -3.13 -11.41 -18.48
N PHE A 21 -3.25 -11.63 -17.18
CA PHE A 21 -3.41 -10.59 -16.18
C PHE A 21 -2.20 -10.48 -15.26
N ASP A 22 -1.58 -9.29 -15.19
CA ASP A 22 -0.46 -9.00 -14.31
C ASP A 22 -0.50 -7.54 -13.86
N MET A 23 -0.81 -7.31 -12.58
CA MET A 23 -0.89 -5.95 -12.01
C MET A 23 0.47 -5.23 -11.93
N SER A 24 1.57 -5.95 -12.02
CA SER A 24 2.92 -5.36 -12.04
C SER A 24 3.35 -4.87 -13.43
N ASN A 25 2.61 -5.24 -14.46
CA ASN A 25 2.93 -4.92 -15.85
C ASN A 25 1.89 -3.96 -16.45
N TRP A 26 2.34 -2.78 -16.87
CA TRP A 26 1.48 -1.76 -17.48
C TRP A 26 0.75 -2.22 -18.77
N ASN A 27 1.22 -3.27 -19.43
CA ASN A 27 0.59 -3.81 -20.63
C ASN A 27 -0.49 -4.87 -20.34
N SER A 28 -0.57 -5.40 -19.12
CA SER A 28 -1.48 -6.48 -18.73
C SER A 28 -2.20 -6.26 -17.41
N CYS A 29 -2.05 -5.06 -16.79
CA CYS A 29 -2.77 -4.69 -15.59
C CYS A 29 -4.24 -4.32 -15.88
N ALA A 30 -5.04 -4.16 -14.84
CA ALA A 30 -6.45 -3.79 -14.94
C ALA A 30 -6.68 -2.55 -15.82
N CYS A 31 -5.83 -1.51 -15.68
CA CYS A 31 -5.93 -0.31 -16.51
C CYS A 31 -5.61 -0.59 -17.97
N ALA A 32 -4.64 -1.45 -18.29
CA ALA A 32 -4.30 -1.81 -19.65
C ALA A 32 -5.47 -2.54 -20.36
N HIS A 33 -6.14 -3.44 -19.64
CA HIS A 33 -7.33 -4.10 -20.18
C HIS A 33 -8.48 -3.11 -20.35
N ALA A 34 -8.67 -2.17 -19.43
CA ALA A 34 -9.67 -1.11 -19.56
C ALA A 34 -9.42 -0.25 -20.80
N THR A 35 -8.19 0.16 -21.10
CA THR A 35 -7.90 1.01 -22.27
C THR A 35 -8.15 0.31 -23.63
N ARG A 36 -8.30 -1.01 -23.65
CA ARG A 36 -8.66 -1.79 -24.84
C ARG A 36 -10.17 -2.01 -25.00
N ASP A 37 -10.92 -1.84 -23.92
CA ASP A 37 -12.38 -1.97 -23.90
C ASP A 37 -13.05 -0.78 -24.59
N ALA A 38 -14.07 -1.04 -25.40
CA ALA A 38 -14.74 -0.02 -26.21
C ALA A 38 -15.39 1.06 -25.34
N TRP A 39 -16.05 0.67 -24.24
CA TRP A 39 -16.72 1.62 -23.36
C TRP A 39 -15.74 2.63 -22.75
N PHE A 40 -14.58 2.16 -22.30
CA PHE A 40 -13.54 3.03 -21.73
C PHE A 40 -12.95 3.98 -22.78
N ARG A 41 -12.73 3.48 -23.99
CA ARG A 41 -12.20 4.29 -25.10
C ARG A 41 -13.18 5.39 -25.50
N ASP A 42 -14.47 5.09 -25.56
CA ASP A 42 -15.52 6.06 -25.85
C ASP A 42 -15.63 7.15 -24.77
N GLN A 43 -15.25 6.83 -23.52
CA GLN A 43 -15.15 7.78 -22.42
C GLN A 43 -13.79 8.53 -22.38
N GLY A 44 -12.91 8.32 -23.36
CA GLY A 44 -11.62 8.98 -23.45
C GLY A 44 -10.49 8.33 -22.66
N PHE A 45 -10.70 7.15 -22.06
CA PHE A 45 -9.65 6.41 -21.36
C PHE A 45 -8.94 5.46 -22.34
N THR A 46 -8.07 6.03 -23.16
CA THR A 46 -7.40 5.33 -24.28
C THR A 46 -6.01 4.81 -23.95
N HIS A 47 -5.39 5.29 -22.88
CA HIS A 47 -4.06 4.87 -22.44
C HIS A 47 -3.93 5.08 -20.93
N CYS A 48 -3.07 4.31 -20.29
CA CYS A 48 -2.79 4.40 -18.86
C CYS A 48 -1.33 3.99 -18.59
N ASN A 49 -0.41 4.95 -18.73
CA ASN A 49 1.01 4.76 -18.47
C ASN A 49 1.43 5.33 -17.10
N ASP A 50 0.49 5.94 -16.38
CA ASP A 50 0.74 6.69 -15.16
C ASP A 50 -0.55 6.68 -14.31
N PHE A 51 -0.39 6.62 -12.99
CA PHE A 51 -1.49 6.67 -12.04
C PHE A 51 -2.31 7.96 -12.10
N ARG A 52 -1.76 9.06 -12.64
CA ARG A 52 -2.50 10.32 -12.83
C ARG A 52 -3.64 10.17 -13.82
N GLN A 53 -3.44 9.41 -14.88
CA GLN A 53 -4.49 9.15 -15.89
C GLN A 53 -5.62 8.32 -15.28
N ALA A 54 -5.29 7.27 -14.55
CA ALA A 54 -6.27 6.49 -13.80
C ALA A 54 -6.98 7.35 -12.73
N ALA A 55 -6.24 8.16 -11.97
CA ALA A 55 -6.80 9.05 -10.97
C ALA A 55 -7.81 10.03 -11.57
N ALA A 56 -7.47 10.66 -12.70
CA ALA A 56 -8.35 11.59 -13.40
C ALA A 56 -9.62 10.91 -13.90
N PHE A 57 -9.50 9.76 -14.56
CA PHE A 57 -10.64 9.02 -15.11
C PHE A 57 -11.59 8.52 -14.00
N PHE A 58 -11.04 7.87 -12.98
CA PHE A 58 -11.83 7.33 -11.86
C PHE A 58 -12.24 8.40 -10.84
N ARG A 59 -11.79 9.65 -11.01
CA ARG A 59 -12.05 10.79 -10.09
C ARG A 59 -11.69 10.45 -8.65
N ILE A 60 -10.48 9.97 -8.47
CA ILE A 60 -9.85 9.64 -7.19
C ILE A 60 -8.49 10.36 -7.09
N SER A 61 -7.90 10.40 -5.91
CA SER A 61 -6.56 10.97 -5.76
C SER A 61 -5.50 10.08 -6.43
N ARG A 62 -4.35 10.67 -6.77
CA ARG A 62 -3.21 9.91 -7.32
C ARG A 62 -2.74 8.80 -6.37
N GLY A 63 -2.68 9.10 -5.06
CA GLY A 63 -2.30 8.10 -4.06
C GLY A 63 -3.27 6.92 -4.01
N GLU A 64 -4.57 7.18 -4.16
CA GLU A 64 -5.58 6.14 -4.25
C GLU A 64 -5.45 5.29 -5.52
N ALA A 65 -5.15 5.94 -6.65
CA ALA A 65 -4.91 5.23 -7.89
C ALA A 65 -3.63 4.36 -7.79
N GLU A 66 -2.57 4.88 -7.17
CA GLU A 66 -1.36 4.11 -6.92
C GLU A 66 -1.64 2.92 -5.98
N ASP A 67 -2.34 3.15 -4.87
CA ASP A 67 -2.71 2.09 -3.95
C ASP A 67 -3.61 1.03 -4.61
N LEU A 68 -4.48 1.43 -5.54
CA LEU A 68 -5.45 0.55 -6.16
C LEU A 68 -4.86 -0.24 -7.34
N PHE A 69 -4.01 0.39 -8.15
CA PHE A 69 -3.52 -0.16 -9.42
C PHE A 69 -2.04 -0.56 -9.40
N SER A 70 -1.30 -0.29 -8.31
CA SER A 70 0.08 -0.71 -8.18
C SER A 70 0.19 -2.19 -7.78
N GLY A 71 0.98 -2.95 -8.51
CA GLY A 71 1.34 -4.33 -8.16
C GLY A 71 2.37 -4.45 -7.03
N LYS A 72 2.88 -3.33 -6.51
CA LYS A 72 4.04 -3.34 -5.60
C LYS A 72 3.76 -3.81 -4.17
N ARG A 73 2.51 -3.80 -3.73
CA ARG A 73 2.19 -3.99 -2.30
C ARG A 73 1.54 -5.31 -1.94
N GLU A 74 1.03 -6.03 -2.90
CA GLU A 74 0.42 -7.35 -2.66
C GLU A 74 0.50 -8.16 -3.96
N THR A 75 0.65 -9.45 -3.83
CA THR A 75 0.67 -10.43 -4.92
C THR A 75 -0.71 -10.58 -5.59
N PHE A 76 -1.27 -9.49 -6.10
CA PHE A 76 -2.48 -9.55 -6.92
C PHE A 76 -2.12 -10.03 -8.33
N VAL A 77 -1.87 -11.31 -8.40
CA VAL A 77 -1.56 -11.98 -9.67
C VAL A 77 -2.84 -12.39 -10.39
N THR A 78 -4.04 -12.18 -9.79
CA THR A 78 -5.28 -12.69 -10.37
C THR A 78 -6.33 -11.59 -10.59
N PRO A 79 -7.17 -11.74 -11.64
CA PRO A 79 -8.30 -10.85 -11.86
C PRO A 79 -9.25 -10.76 -10.66
N ALA A 80 -9.51 -11.89 -10.00
CA ALA A 80 -10.36 -11.96 -8.81
C ALA A 80 -9.81 -11.11 -7.66
N GLY A 81 -8.51 -11.16 -7.39
CA GLY A 81 -7.87 -10.35 -6.36
C GLY A 81 -7.94 -8.84 -6.65
N ALA A 82 -7.81 -8.46 -7.93
CA ALA A 82 -7.98 -7.07 -8.35
C ALA A 82 -9.42 -6.58 -8.14
N ILE A 83 -10.41 -7.41 -8.46
CA ILE A 83 -11.84 -7.09 -8.23
C ILE A 83 -12.13 -6.94 -6.74
N GLU A 84 -11.66 -7.85 -5.90
CA GLU A 84 -11.82 -7.77 -4.45
C GLU A 84 -11.23 -6.49 -3.88
N ARG A 85 -10.07 -6.06 -4.37
CA ARG A 85 -9.44 -4.80 -3.98
C ARG A 85 -10.30 -3.60 -4.37
N ILE A 86 -10.85 -3.58 -5.58
CA ILE A 86 -11.76 -2.55 -6.03
C ILE A 86 -13.00 -2.51 -5.12
N ASP A 87 -13.57 -3.66 -4.77
CA ASP A 87 -14.75 -3.74 -3.91
C ASP A 87 -14.47 -3.23 -2.50
N ARG A 88 -13.35 -3.58 -1.89
CA ARG A 88 -12.90 -3.04 -0.60
C ARG A 88 -12.73 -1.52 -0.66
N PHE A 89 -12.13 -1.03 -1.74
CA PHE A 89 -11.96 0.40 -1.95
C PHE A 89 -13.31 1.13 -2.03
N LEU A 90 -14.26 0.60 -2.82
CA LEU A 90 -15.61 1.18 -2.98
C LEU A 90 -16.42 1.16 -1.69
N LYS A 91 -16.24 0.15 -0.83
CA LYS A 91 -16.86 0.08 0.51
C LYS A 91 -16.26 1.04 1.52
N GLY A 92 -15.22 1.77 1.15
CA GLY A 92 -14.53 2.67 2.07
C GLY A 92 -13.69 1.95 3.12
N GLU A 93 -13.42 0.66 2.94
CA GLU A 93 -12.52 -0.15 3.77
C GLU A 93 -11.06 0.29 3.57
N ARG A 94 -10.92 1.61 3.46
CA ARG A 94 -9.63 2.26 3.28
C ARG A 94 -8.79 2.10 4.53
N ARG A 95 -7.58 1.56 4.35
CA ARG A 95 -6.41 1.88 5.19
C ARG A 95 -6.47 1.50 6.67
N LYS A 96 -7.36 0.65 7.13
CA LYS A 96 -7.15 0.06 8.46
C LYS A 96 -5.76 -0.59 8.51
N SER A 97 -5.39 -1.34 7.46
CA SER A 97 -4.09 -2.03 7.44
C SER A 97 -2.88 -1.10 7.41
N GLN A 98 -2.94 0.05 6.76
CA GLN A 98 -1.78 0.95 6.65
C GLN A 98 -1.63 1.83 7.88
N THR A 99 -2.74 2.34 8.42
CA THR A 99 -2.73 3.10 9.69
C THR A 99 -2.39 2.18 10.85
N GLU A 100 -2.92 0.96 10.88
CA GLU A 100 -2.59 -0.06 11.88
C GLU A 100 -1.12 -0.53 11.77
N ALA A 101 -0.59 -0.70 10.55
CA ALA A 101 0.81 -1.06 10.35
C ALA A 101 1.76 0.06 10.77
N LEU A 102 1.44 1.33 10.46
CA LEU A 102 2.20 2.49 10.92
C LEU A 102 2.12 2.67 12.42
N ASP A 103 0.94 2.50 13.02
CA ASP A 103 0.76 2.56 14.48
C ASP A 103 1.50 1.40 15.17
N LEU A 104 1.46 0.20 14.63
CA LEU A 104 2.21 -0.95 15.13
C LEU A 104 3.72 -0.72 15.02
N HIS A 105 4.20 -0.13 13.91
CA HIS A 105 5.61 0.21 13.76
C HIS A 105 6.05 1.27 14.77
N ALA A 106 5.26 2.33 14.92
CA ALA A 106 5.51 3.38 15.92
C ALA A 106 5.53 2.83 17.36
N ARG A 107 4.58 1.95 17.71
CA ARG A 107 4.56 1.27 19.02
C ARG A 107 5.77 0.38 19.24
N ARG A 108 6.19 -0.41 18.24
CA ARG A 108 7.42 -1.23 18.31
C ARG A 108 8.65 -0.36 18.52
N GLN A 109 8.77 0.74 17.79
CA GLN A 109 9.90 1.66 17.91
C GLN A 109 9.94 2.34 19.28
N ALA A 110 8.78 2.72 19.83
CA ALA A 110 8.69 3.29 21.19
C ALA A 110 9.12 2.28 22.26
N VAL A 111 8.77 1.00 22.11
CA VAL A 111 9.22 -0.07 23.03
C VAL A 111 10.73 -0.25 22.96
N ILE A 112 11.31 -0.32 21.75
CA ILE A 112 12.77 -0.45 21.55
C ILE A 112 13.49 0.73 22.18
N ASN A 113 13.05 1.96 21.94
CA ASN A 113 13.64 3.17 22.51
C ASN A 113 13.59 3.18 24.04
N ASN A 114 12.48 2.69 24.61
CA ASN A 114 12.33 2.58 26.07
C ASN A 114 13.30 1.54 26.68
N ILE A 115 13.46 0.39 26.01
CA ILE A 115 14.43 -0.64 26.43
C ILE A 115 15.86 -0.10 26.37
N LEU A 116 16.24 0.56 25.29
CA LEU A 116 17.56 1.17 25.13
C LEU A 116 17.82 2.25 26.20
N ALA A 117 16.83 3.08 26.47
CA ALA A 117 16.95 4.12 27.52
C ALA A 117 17.13 3.51 28.92
N LYS A 118 16.45 2.40 29.21
CA LYS A 118 16.63 1.66 30.46
C LYS A 118 18.02 1.02 30.57
N ALA A 119 18.49 0.39 29.48
CA ALA A 119 19.82 -0.22 29.43
C ALA A 119 20.94 0.83 29.61
N ASN A 120 20.84 1.97 28.94
CA ASN A 120 21.80 3.07 29.08
C ASN A 120 21.84 3.64 30.52
N ARG A 121 20.68 3.78 31.16
CA ARG A 121 20.61 4.20 32.56
C ARG A 121 21.28 3.20 33.52
N ALA A 122 21.05 1.90 33.29
CA ALA A 122 21.68 0.84 34.08
C ALA A 122 23.20 0.82 33.88
N ALA A 123 23.68 0.94 32.65
CA ALA A 123 25.11 1.03 32.34
C ALA A 123 25.77 2.25 32.96
N HIS A 124 25.12 3.41 32.95
CA HIS A 124 25.61 4.62 33.60
C HIS A 124 25.72 4.45 35.13
N LYS A 125 24.70 3.84 35.74
CA LYS A 125 24.70 3.54 37.21
C LYS A 125 25.84 2.58 37.55
N ALA A 126 26.07 1.53 36.74
CA ALA A 126 27.14 0.58 36.94
C ALA A 126 28.54 1.24 36.88
N ARG A 127 28.74 2.13 35.89
CA ARG A 127 29.99 2.90 35.74
C ARG A 127 30.24 3.78 36.96
N LYS A 128 29.22 4.51 37.47
CA LYS A 128 29.34 5.32 38.66
C LYS A 128 29.77 4.50 39.90
N VAL A 129 29.17 3.33 40.09
CA VAL A 129 29.54 2.43 41.20
C VAL A 129 30.99 1.97 41.06
N ALA A 130 31.40 1.55 39.84
CA ALA A 130 32.76 1.11 39.58
C ALA A 130 33.79 2.22 39.86
N THR A 131 33.50 3.46 39.44
CA THR A 131 34.39 4.61 39.72
C THR A 131 34.47 4.92 41.21
N SER A 132 33.35 4.83 41.97
CA SER A 132 33.36 5.05 43.39
C SER A 132 34.11 3.98 44.15
N LEU A 133 34.03 2.71 43.74
CA LEU A 133 34.80 1.63 44.30
C LEU A 133 36.31 1.78 44.04
N ALA A 134 36.70 2.16 42.84
CA ALA A 134 38.09 2.41 42.50
C ALA A 134 38.71 3.53 43.35
N ALA A 135 37.94 4.58 43.68
CA ALA A 135 38.41 5.67 44.53
C ALA A 135 38.59 5.31 45.99
N LEU A 136 38.09 4.16 46.45
CA LEU A 136 38.26 3.65 47.81
C LEU A 136 39.54 2.82 48.03
N PHE A 137 40.16 2.38 46.93
CA PHE A 137 41.33 1.50 46.94
C PHE A 137 42.63 2.21 46.53
N PHE A 138 42.55 3.49 46.21
CA PHE A 138 43.70 4.36 45.93
C PHE A 138 43.65 5.60 46.77
#